data_2378eee8b38570a0df36f70d270b25ea
#
_entry.id   2378eee8b38570a0df36f70d270b25ea
#
_cell.length_a   1.000
_cell.length_b   1.000
_cell.length_c   1.000
_cell.angle_alpha   90.00
_cell.angle_beta   90.00
_cell.angle_gamma   90.00
#
_symmetry.space_group_name_H-M   'P 1'
#
loop_
_entity.id
_entity.type
_entity.pdbx_description
1 polymer ?
#
loop_
_entity_poly.entity_id
_entity_poly.type
_entity_poly.pdbx_seq_one_letter_code
_entity_poly.pdbx_strand_id
1 'polypeptide(L)'
;MSSKAIFVAGLIIGGIVGGLSVSALIVNTEKIPENPVSIYEVPNKKLVLSSYLFDLIVPENMFYKILENPARLKYVASDIVPREEYQNFYADVQIFLEPQNTITVFPKFTEAAYNEPGFYTYFREECDTRCLTVKIGDYPSHYTASKNGFKVLTLLGYDFITDVDLAKNPEILTSYDKVILLHNEYVTREMFDAITNHPNVIYLYPNAMMAEVEFNQDANTITLIRGHYYPESQIKNGFDWEYDNTHPYEYDTDCIEWEFYEIPNGRMLNCYPEFLILKDQSFLRMIKDL
;
A
#
# COMPACT_ATOMS: atom_id res chain seq x y z
N MET A 1 -37.04 -8.40 -17.49
CA MET A 1 -37.03 -7.90 -16.12
C MET A 1 -37.01 -9.12 -15.22
N SER A 2 -35.83 -9.52 -14.74
CA SER A 2 -35.66 -10.66 -13.82
C SER A 2 -35.20 -10.11 -12.48
N SER A 3 -36.07 -10.22 -11.49
CA SER A 3 -35.83 -9.87 -10.10
C SER A 3 -34.90 -10.92 -9.50
N LYS A 4 -33.65 -10.56 -9.18
CA LYS A 4 -32.75 -11.43 -8.42
C LYS A 4 -33.06 -11.25 -6.95
N ALA A 5 -33.61 -12.27 -6.34
CA ALA A 5 -33.83 -12.35 -4.91
C ALA A 5 -32.50 -12.56 -4.17
N ILE A 6 -32.23 -11.71 -3.20
CA ILE A 6 -31.11 -11.85 -2.27
C ILE A 6 -31.57 -12.81 -1.16
N PHE A 7 -31.00 -14.01 -1.13
CA PHE A 7 -31.19 -14.93 0.00
C PHE A 7 -30.10 -14.67 1.06
N VAL A 8 -30.51 -14.17 2.22
CA VAL A 8 -29.68 -14.11 3.42
C VAL A 8 -29.98 -15.38 4.21
N ALA A 9 -29.07 -16.34 4.20
CA ALA A 9 -29.19 -17.52 5.07
C ALA A 9 -28.40 -17.25 6.37
N GLY A 10 -29.13 -16.88 7.42
CA GLY A 10 -28.57 -16.78 8.75
C GLY A 10 -28.59 -18.15 9.42
N LEU A 11 -27.44 -18.70 9.75
CA LEU A 11 -27.36 -19.88 10.63
C LEU A 11 -27.02 -19.39 12.07
N ILE A 12 -27.99 -19.42 12.96
CA ILE A 12 -27.78 -19.16 14.39
C ILE A 12 -27.43 -20.50 15.03
N ILE A 13 -26.18 -20.71 15.38
CA ILE A 13 -25.78 -21.81 16.25
C ILE A 13 -25.59 -21.23 17.65
N GLY A 14 -26.64 -21.36 18.47
CA GLY A 14 -26.59 -21.03 19.89
C GLY A 14 -25.91 -22.15 20.67
N GLY A 15 -24.70 -21.93 21.13
CA GLY A 15 -24.02 -22.75 22.11
C GLY A 15 -23.60 -21.87 23.28
N ILE A 16 -24.27 -22.03 24.42
CA ILE A 16 -23.96 -21.33 25.67
C ILE A 16 -22.82 -22.07 26.36
N VAL A 17 -21.61 -21.60 26.23
CA VAL A 17 -20.55 -21.74 27.25
C VAL A 17 -19.69 -20.49 27.18
N GLY A 18 -19.80 -19.60 28.17
CA GLY A 18 -18.85 -18.51 28.44
C GLY A 18 -18.84 -17.34 27.45
N GLY A 19 -19.91 -16.60 27.32
CA GLY A 19 -19.89 -15.15 27.11
C GLY A 19 -19.41 -14.57 25.77
N LEU A 20 -19.31 -15.33 24.68
CA LEU A 20 -18.99 -14.80 23.34
C LEU A 20 -20.06 -15.26 22.34
N SER A 21 -20.88 -14.34 21.87
CA SER A 21 -21.76 -14.61 20.74
C SER A 21 -20.97 -14.40 19.44
N VAL A 22 -20.71 -15.49 18.72
CA VAL A 22 -20.12 -15.44 17.38
C VAL A 22 -21.24 -15.40 16.36
N SER A 23 -21.43 -14.28 15.68
CA SER A 23 -22.34 -14.18 14.53
C SER A 23 -21.49 -14.27 13.26
N ALA A 24 -21.56 -15.40 12.56
CA ALA A 24 -20.94 -15.54 11.25
C ALA A 24 -21.90 -15.05 10.16
N LEU A 25 -21.51 -14.01 9.43
CA LEU A 25 -22.21 -13.53 8.25
C LEU A 25 -21.45 -14.04 7.00
N ILE A 26 -22.04 -14.94 6.25
CA ILE A 26 -21.46 -15.41 4.98
C ILE A 26 -22.00 -14.50 3.87
N VAL A 27 -21.13 -13.65 3.32
CA VAL A 27 -21.45 -12.82 2.16
C VAL A 27 -20.93 -13.54 0.92
N ASN A 28 -21.84 -14.10 0.12
CA ASN A 28 -21.50 -14.74 -1.16
C ASN A 28 -21.54 -13.68 -2.27
N THR A 29 -20.39 -13.27 -2.79
CA THR A 29 -20.28 -12.43 -3.99
C THR A 29 -19.55 -13.19 -5.10
N GLU A 30 -20.03 -13.12 -6.32
CA GLU A 30 -19.60 -13.89 -7.51
C GLU A 30 -18.12 -13.71 -7.93
N LYS A 31 -17.28 -12.98 -7.13
CA LYS A 31 -15.87 -12.71 -7.40
C LYS A 31 -14.98 -12.63 -6.15
N ILE A 32 -15.31 -13.31 -5.07
CA ILE A 32 -14.42 -13.43 -3.91
C ILE A 32 -13.72 -14.79 -3.97
N PRO A 33 -12.40 -14.87 -3.69
CA PRO A 33 -11.65 -16.12 -3.72
C PRO A 33 -12.27 -17.16 -2.77
N GLU A 34 -11.99 -18.44 -3.03
CA GLU A 34 -12.64 -19.65 -2.49
C GLU A 34 -12.70 -19.80 -0.96
N ASN A 35 -12.11 -18.89 -0.19
CA ASN A 35 -12.22 -18.91 1.27
C ASN A 35 -13.26 -17.89 1.76
N PRO A 36 -14.30 -18.33 2.47
CA PRO A 36 -15.30 -17.42 3.01
C PRO A 36 -14.66 -16.46 4.00
N VAL A 37 -14.92 -15.17 3.82
CA VAL A 37 -14.55 -14.14 4.79
C VAL A 37 -15.28 -14.41 6.10
N SER A 38 -14.56 -14.74 7.16
CA SER A 38 -15.13 -14.87 8.50
C SER A 38 -15.11 -13.52 9.18
N ILE A 39 -16.29 -13.05 9.61
CA ILE A 39 -16.43 -11.79 10.36
C ILE A 39 -16.76 -12.18 11.82
N TYR A 40 -15.95 -11.68 12.75
CA TYR A 40 -16.22 -11.85 14.17
C TYR A 40 -15.98 -10.56 14.96
N GLU A 41 -16.78 -10.36 16.01
CA GLU A 41 -16.61 -9.25 16.93
C GLU A 41 -15.57 -9.60 18.00
N VAL A 42 -14.63 -8.71 18.22
CA VAL A 42 -13.72 -8.77 19.39
C VAL A 42 -14.18 -7.80 20.47
N PRO A 43 -13.89 -8.08 21.76
CA PRO A 43 -14.14 -7.14 22.85
C PRO A 43 -13.52 -5.76 22.52
N ASN A 44 -14.29 -4.67 22.66
CA ASN A 44 -13.99 -3.29 22.31
C ASN A 44 -14.45 -2.85 20.90
N LYS A 45 -15.47 -3.47 20.32
CA LYS A 45 -16.19 -2.99 19.15
C LYS A 45 -15.31 -2.83 17.89
N LYS A 46 -14.44 -3.78 17.65
CA LYS A 46 -13.68 -3.90 16.41
C LYS A 46 -14.17 -5.12 15.65
N LEU A 47 -14.33 -4.98 14.34
CA LEU A 47 -14.58 -6.10 13.45
C LEU A 47 -13.27 -6.64 12.95
N VAL A 48 -13.16 -7.95 12.96
CA VAL A 48 -12.04 -8.65 12.38
C VAL A 48 -12.53 -9.40 11.15
N LEU A 49 -11.87 -9.20 10.06
CA LEU A 49 -12.12 -9.87 8.80
C LEU A 49 -10.96 -10.81 8.49
N SER A 50 -11.18 -12.08 8.76
CA SER A 50 -10.24 -13.16 8.47
C SER A 50 -10.51 -13.71 7.08
N SER A 51 -9.79 -13.27 6.09
CA SER A 51 -9.98 -13.82 4.73
C SER A 51 -8.68 -14.18 4.01
N TYR A 52 -7.55 -13.82 4.58
CA TYR A 52 -6.25 -13.91 3.94
C TYR A 52 -5.18 -14.36 4.93
N LEU A 53 -3.93 -14.09 4.61
CA LEU A 53 -2.81 -14.34 5.51
C LEU A 53 -2.89 -13.53 6.82
N PHE A 54 -3.65 -12.44 6.83
CA PHE A 54 -3.74 -11.53 7.96
C PHE A 54 -5.21 -11.28 8.34
N ASP A 55 -5.43 -10.99 9.61
CA ASP A 55 -6.68 -10.43 10.11
C ASP A 55 -6.69 -8.93 9.90
N LEU A 56 -7.75 -8.43 9.25
CA LEU A 56 -7.95 -7.00 9.01
C LEU A 56 -8.88 -6.44 10.06
N ILE A 57 -8.41 -5.48 10.84
CA ILE A 57 -9.19 -4.82 11.89
C ILE A 57 -9.89 -3.60 11.31
N VAL A 58 -11.20 -3.55 11.46
CA VAL A 58 -12.05 -2.49 10.91
C VAL A 58 -12.72 -1.72 12.04
N PRO A 59 -12.69 -0.37 12.02
CA PRO A 59 -13.42 0.45 12.97
C PRO A 59 -14.94 0.25 12.84
N GLU A 60 -15.66 0.25 13.98
CA GLU A 60 -17.11 0.05 14.03
C GLU A 60 -17.90 1.00 13.11
N ASN A 61 -17.49 2.26 13.05
CA ASN A 61 -18.14 3.28 12.21
C ASN A 61 -18.03 3.02 10.70
N MET A 62 -17.14 2.10 10.28
CA MET A 62 -16.96 1.72 8.88
C MET A 62 -17.65 0.41 8.51
N PHE A 63 -18.19 -0.32 9.50
CA PHE A 63 -18.77 -1.63 9.33
C PHE A 63 -19.89 -1.67 8.30
N TYR A 64 -20.87 -0.78 8.42
CA TYR A 64 -22.00 -0.74 7.48
C TYR A 64 -21.58 -0.47 6.05
N LYS A 65 -20.52 0.34 5.86
CA LYS A 65 -19.96 0.62 4.53
C LYS A 65 -19.33 -0.62 3.89
N ILE A 66 -18.80 -1.55 4.70
CA ILE A 66 -18.24 -2.81 4.22
C ILE A 66 -19.37 -3.80 3.89
N LEU A 67 -20.40 -3.88 4.72
CA LEU A 67 -21.57 -4.72 4.42
C LEU A 67 -22.27 -4.31 3.12
N GLU A 68 -22.36 -3.01 2.85
CA GLU A 68 -22.91 -2.49 1.60
C GLU A 68 -22.00 -2.78 0.39
N ASN A 69 -20.69 -2.74 0.58
CA ASN A 69 -19.71 -2.99 -0.47
C ASN A 69 -18.43 -3.62 0.10
N PRO A 70 -18.32 -4.96 0.12
CA PRO A 70 -17.15 -5.68 0.63
C PRO A 70 -15.82 -5.31 -0.06
N ALA A 71 -15.85 -4.84 -1.31
CA ALA A 71 -14.65 -4.39 -2.00
C ALA A 71 -13.99 -3.16 -1.34
N ARG A 72 -14.72 -2.44 -0.48
CA ARG A 72 -14.17 -1.32 0.31
C ARG A 72 -13.26 -1.75 1.45
N LEU A 73 -13.25 -3.03 1.81
CA LEU A 73 -12.43 -3.55 2.90
C LEU A 73 -10.97 -3.14 2.80
N LYS A 74 -10.39 -3.24 1.61
CA LYS A 74 -9.01 -2.87 1.32
C LYS A 74 -8.67 -1.42 1.66
N TYR A 75 -9.67 -0.54 1.70
CA TYR A 75 -9.49 0.89 1.98
C TYR A 75 -9.71 1.29 3.44
N VAL A 76 -10.45 0.49 4.19
CA VAL A 76 -10.97 0.91 5.51
C VAL A 76 -10.36 0.18 6.69
N ALA A 77 -9.62 -0.91 6.48
CA ALA A 77 -8.92 -1.58 7.57
C ALA A 77 -8.01 -0.59 8.31
N SER A 78 -8.16 -0.52 9.63
CA SER A 78 -7.35 0.36 10.48
C SER A 78 -6.06 -0.30 10.92
N ASP A 79 -6.05 -1.64 10.97
CA ASP A 79 -4.89 -2.42 11.39
C ASP A 79 -4.86 -3.79 10.73
N ILE A 80 -3.69 -4.42 10.74
CA ILE A 80 -3.41 -5.74 10.16
C ILE A 80 -2.71 -6.56 11.23
N VAL A 81 -3.19 -7.78 11.49
CA VAL A 81 -2.63 -8.68 12.50
C VAL A 81 -2.34 -10.05 11.88
N PRO A 82 -1.16 -10.64 12.11
CA PRO A 82 -0.83 -11.99 11.66
C PRO A 82 -1.80 -13.02 12.25
N ARG A 83 -2.24 -13.99 11.44
CA ARG A 83 -3.13 -15.07 11.88
C ARG A 83 -2.31 -16.23 12.44
N GLU A 84 -2.76 -16.81 13.56
CA GLU A 84 -2.03 -17.87 14.26
C GLU A 84 -1.77 -19.11 13.40
N GLU A 85 -2.69 -19.47 12.51
CA GLU A 85 -2.55 -20.64 11.64
C GLU A 85 -1.43 -20.53 10.59
N TYR A 86 -0.88 -19.34 10.34
CA TYR A 86 0.19 -19.09 9.38
C TYR A 86 1.56 -18.82 10.02
N GLN A 87 1.76 -19.11 11.31
CA GLN A 87 3.02 -18.83 12.03
C GLN A 87 4.25 -19.43 11.34
N ASN A 88 4.14 -20.67 10.83
CA ASN A 88 5.25 -21.29 10.10
C ASN A 88 5.59 -20.55 8.80
N PHE A 89 4.58 -20.04 8.11
CA PHE A 89 4.75 -19.23 6.92
C PHE A 89 5.41 -17.89 7.25
N TYR A 90 4.97 -17.21 8.31
CA TYR A 90 5.62 -15.95 8.71
C TYR A 90 7.08 -16.16 9.13
N ALA A 91 7.39 -17.27 9.82
CA ALA A 91 8.77 -17.62 10.14
C ALA A 91 9.64 -17.83 8.89
N ASP A 92 9.05 -18.29 7.79
CA ASP A 92 9.71 -18.49 6.50
C ASP A 92 9.97 -17.15 5.75
N VAL A 93 9.03 -16.20 5.83
CA VAL A 93 9.12 -14.94 5.07
C VAL A 93 9.61 -13.73 5.87
N GLN A 94 9.67 -13.81 7.19
CA GLN A 94 10.21 -12.74 8.05
C GLN A 94 11.72 -12.60 7.88
N ILE A 95 12.24 -11.39 8.10
CA ILE A 95 13.68 -11.11 7.99
C ILE A 95 14.37 -10.82 9.33
N PHE A 96 13.66 -10.90 10.47
CA PHE A 96 14.24 -10.67 11.80
C PHE A 96 15.43 -11.56 12.16
N LEU A 97 15.46 -12.80 11.65
CA LEU A 97 16.49 -13.79 11.96
C LEU A 97 17.58 -13.87 10.89
N GLU A 98 17.35 -13.28 9.76
CA GLU A 98 18.28 -13.23 8.63
C GLU A 98 18.67 -11.77 8.43
N PRO A 99 19.91 -11.36 8.76
CA PRO A 99 20.31 -9.98 8.56
C PRO A 99 20.47 -9.68 7.08
N GLN A 100 19.34 -9.55 6.38
CA GLN A 100 19.32 -8.87 5.10
C GLN A 100 19.38 -7.39 5.41
N ASN A 101 20.45 -6.75 4.97
CA ASN A 101 20.61 -5.31 5.10
C ASN A 101 19.68 -4.58 4.12
N THR A 102 18.37 -4.71 4.38
CA THR A 102 17.29 -4.22 3.52
C THR A 102 16.58 -3.05 4.18
N ILE A 103 16.30 -2.02 3.40
CA ILE A 103 15.52 -0.85 3.84
C ILE A 103 14.29 -0.64 2.97
N THR A 104 13.16 -0.34 3.60
CA THR A 104 11.92 0.06 2.92
C THR A 104 11.74 1.58 3.00
N VAL A 105 11.40 2.23 1.91
CA VAL A 105 11.15 3.67 1.89
C VAL A 105 9.65 3.94 1.94
N PHE A 106 9.19 4.53 3.05
CA PHE A 106 7.79 4.88 3.26
C PHE A 106 7.44 6.21 2.58
N PRO A 107 6.33 6.30 1.80
CA PRO A 107 6.03 7.43 0.91
C PRO A 107 5.27 8.57 1.59
N LYS A 108 5.90 9.33 2.48
CA LYS A 108 5.31 10.52 3.13
C LYS A 108 5.00 11.64 2.15
N PHE A 109 5.78 11.79 1.08
CA PHE A 109 5.53 12.78 0.04
C PHE A 109 4.27 12.43 -0.75
N THR A 110 4.12 11.17 -1.13
CA THR A 110 2.89 10.68 -1.78
C THR A 110 1.68 10.82 -0.87
N GLU A 111 1.81 10.48 0.42
CA GLU A 111 0.77 10.69 1.42
C GLU A 111 0.30 12.15 1.48
N ALA A 112 1.25 13.10 1.50
CA ALA A 112 0.95 14.53 1.52
C ALA A 112 0.31 15.01 0.21
N ALA A 113 0.79 14.56 -0.95
CA ALA A 113 0.29 14.93 -2.26
C ALA A 113 -1.18 14.50 -2.48
N TYR A 114 -1.58 13.35 -1.93
CA TYR A 114 -2.94 12.81 -2.02
C TYR A 114 -3.91 13.36 -0.98
N ASN A 115 -3.46 14.21 -0.05
CA ASN A 115 -4.35 14.87 0.90
C ASN A 115 -5.21 15.97 0.27
N GLU A 116 -6.23 16.41 1.01
CA GLU A 116 -7.14 17.47 0.60
C GLU A 116 -7.01 18.72 1.51
N PRO A 117 -6.72 19.90 0.97
CA PRO A 117 -6.31 20.17 -0.42
C PRO A 117 -4.88 19.70 -0.69
N GLY A 118 -4.63 19.23 -1.93
CA GLY A 118 -3.34 18.70 -2.35
C GLY A 118 -3.17 18.77 -3.87
N PHE A 119 -2.17 18.05 -4.41
CA PHE A 119 -1.90 18.08 -5.85
C PHE A 119 -3.12 17.66 -6.67
N TYR A 120 -3.89 16.69 -6.20
CA TYR A 120 -5.10 16.24 -6.89
C TYR A 120 -6.24 17.25 -6.87
N THR A 121 -6.27 18.18 -5.89
CA THR A 121 -7.19 19.32 -5.89
C THR A 121 -6.88 20.27 -7.06
N TYR A 122 -5.60 20.45 -7.37
CA TYR A 122 -5.15 21.19 -8.57
C TYR A 122 -5.53 20.45 -9.86
N PHE A 123 -5.22 19.15 -9.97
CA PHE A 123 -5.51 18.38 -11.19
C PHE A 123 -6.99 18.25 -11.50
N ARG A 124 -7.87 18.36 -10.49
CA ARG A 124 -9.34 18.44 -10.68
C ARG A 124 -9.85 19.85 -10.96
N GLU A 125 -8.97 20.83 -11.15
CA GLU A 125 -9.32 22.24 -11.40
C GLU A 125 -10.12 22.89 -10.26
N GLU A 126 -10.04 22.35 -9.03
CA GLU A 126 -10.72 22.86 -7.84
C GLU A 126 -9.86 23.89 -7.08
N CYS A 127 -8.59 24.00 -7.43
CA CYS A 127 -7.60 24.89 -6.85
C CYS A 127 -6.58 25.30 -7.89
N ASP A 128 -5.99 26.49 -7.75
CA ASP A 128 -4.89 26.95 -8.60
C ASP A 128 -3.52 26.38 -8.13
N THR A 129 -2.43 26.89 -8.67
CA THR A 129 -1.05 26.47 -8.37
C THR A 129 -0.68 26.53 -6.89
N ARG A 130 -1.45 27.16 -6.03
CA ARG A 130 -1.23 27.16 -4.58
C ARG A 130 -1.37 25.78 -3.97
N CYS A 131 -2.18 24.89 -4.59
CA CYS A 131 -2.32 23.51 -4.18
C CYS A 131 -1.16 22.59 -4.65
N LEU A 132 -0.22 23.11 -5.42
CA LEU A 132 1.01 22.41 -5.78
C LEU A 132 2.12 22.55 -4.74
N THR A 133 1.86 23.21 -3.62
CA THR A 133 2.70 23.19 -2.41
C THR A 133 1.87 22.65 -1.25
N VAL A 134 2.27 21.51 -0.71
CA VAL A 134 1.54 20.84 0.36
C VAL A 134 2.42 20.61 1.57
N LYS A 135 1.82 20.65 2.77
CA LYS A 135 2.52 20.40 4.02
C LYS A 135 2.61 18.89 4.26
N ILE A 136 3.79 18.42 4.64
CA ILE A 136 3.98 17.05 5.13
C ILE A 136 3.48 17.00 6.57
N GLY A 137 2.52 16.13 6.87
CA GLY A 137 1.90 15.99 8.17
C GLY A 137 1.84 14.55 8.66
N ASP A 138 1.31 14.38 9.88
CA ASP A 138 0.98 13.06 10.42
C ASP A 138 -0.42 12.65 9.93
N TYR A 139 -0.52 12.37 8.66
CA TYR A 139 -1.75 11.87 8.07
C TYR A 139 -1.93 10.38 8.35
N PRO A 140 -3.17 9.91 8.53
CA PRO A 140 -3.41 8.48 8.56
C PRO A 140 -2.99 7.86 7.22
N SER A 141 -2.11 6.87 7.28
CA SER A 141 -1.73 6.12 6.07
C SER A 141 -2.96 5.61 5.35
N HIS A 142 -3.01 5.77 4.04
CA HIS A 142 -4.14 5.33 3.24
C HIS A 142 -3.68 4.47 2.05
N TYR A 143 -4.66 3.89 1.37
CA TYR A 143 -4.45 2.95 0.27
C TYR A 143 -3.51 3.49 -0.81
N THR A 144 -3.67 4.75 -1.20
CA THR A 144 -2.86 5.40 -2.24
C THR A 144 -1.41 5.68 -1.82
N ALA A 145 -1.06 5.46 -0.55
CA ALA A 145 0.29 5.61 0.00
C ALA A 145 0.79 4.29 0.61
N SER A 146 0.52 3.15 -0.03
CA SER A 146 1.04 1.82 0.32
C SER A 146 0.79 1.38 1.76
N LYS A 147 -0.37 1.72 2.32
CA LYS A 147 -0.71 1.43 3.72
C LYS A 147 -0.52 -0.04 4.08
N ASN A 148 -1.08 -0.94 3.25
CA ASN A 148 -1.01 -2.37 3.53
C ASN A 148 0.40 -2.90 3.29
N GLY A 149 1.06 -2.47 2.22
CA GLY A 149 2.44 -2.83 1.93
C GLY A 149 3.37 -2.48 3.09
N PHE A 150 3.31 -1.24 3.55
CA PHE A 150 4.09 -0.79 4.69
C PHE A 150 3.83 -1.61 5.97
N LYS A 151 2.54 -1.82 6.31
CA LYS A 151 2.19 -2.57 7.52
C LYS A 151 2.64 -4.03 7.46
N VAL A 152 2.43 -4.71 6.34
CA VAL A 152 2.84 -6.11 6.19
C VAL A 152 4.36 -6.24 6.26
N LEU A 153 5.11 -5.42 5.53
CA LEU A 153 6.58 -5.48 5.58
C LEU A 153 7.11 -5.19 6.98
N THR A 154 6.55 -4.20 7.69
CA THR A 154 6.90 -3.93 9.09
C THR A 154 6.61 -5.14 10.00
N LEU A 155 5.47 -5.81 9.85
CA LEU A 155 5.12 -7.03 10.59
C LEU A 155 6.08 -8.19 10.31
N LEU A 156 6.63 -8.24 9.10
CA LEU A 156 7.63 -9.25 8.70
C LEU A 156 9.08 -8.86 9.08
N GLY A 157 9.26 -7.71 9.73
CA GLY A 157 10.54 -7.27 10.29
C GLY A 157 11.44 -6.49 9.36
N TYR A 158 10.89 -5.97 8.25
CA TYR A 158 11.62 -5.06 7.39
C TYR A 158 11.80 -3.70 8.09
N ASP A 159 13.02 -3.20 8.12
CA ASP A 159 13.31 -1.84 8.56
C ASP A 159 12.81 -0.81 7.54
N PHE A 160 12.56 0.39 8.02
CA PHE A 160 12.10 1.45 7.14
C PHE A 160 12.66 2.83 7.49
N ILE A 161 12.76 3.66 6.47
CA ILE A 161 12.94 5.11 6.56
C ILE A 161 11.78 5.78 5.82
N THR A 162 11.56 7.05 6.09
CA THR A 162 10.64 7.84 5.26
C THR A 162 11.36 8.47 4.08
N ASP A 163 10.64 8.81 3.02
CA ASP A 163 11.19 9.63 1.94
C ASP A 163 11.62 11.03 2.40
N VAL A 164 11.06 11.53 3.52
CA VAL A 164 11.56 12.74 4.21
C VAL A 164 12.98 12.54 4.75
N ASP A 165 13.27 11.37 5.34
CA ASP A 165 14.61 11.03 5.82
C ASP A 165 15.58 10.87 4.65
N LEU A 166 15.13 10.22 3.58
CA LEU A 166 15.89 10.03 2.35
C LEU A 166 16.19 11.38 1.66
N ALA A 167 15.23 12.31 1.59
CA ALA A 167 15.43 13.63 1.02
C ALA A 167 16.47 14.46 1.80
N LYS A 168 16.56 14.26 3.13
CA LYS A 168 17.57 14.91 3.98
C LYS A 168 18.96 14.30 3.84
N ASN A 169 19.04 13.02 3.57
CA ASN A 169 20.30 12.28 3.46
C ASN A 169 20.20 11.17 2.41
N PRO A 170 20.28 11.49 1.11
CA PRO A 170 20.19 10.49 0.03
C PRO A 170 21.26 9.40 0.11
N GLU A 171 22.43 9.72 0.63
CA GLU A 171 23.56 8.79 0.82
C GLU A 171 23.25 7.63 1.77
N ILE A 172 22.19 7.72 2.57
CA ILE A 172 21.80 6.66 3.52
C ILE A 172 21.59 5.31 2.81
N LEU A 173 21.12 5.33 1.54
CA LEU A 173 20.89 4.12 0.77
C LEU A 173 22.16 3.29 0.54
N THR A 174 23.33 3.92 0.50
CA THR A 174 24.62 3.21 0.31
C THR A 174 24.96 2.26 1.45
N SER A 175 24.28 2.38 2.59
CA SER A 175 24.46 1.51 3.76
C SER A 175 23.66 0.22 3.66
N TYR A 176 22.83 0.05 2.64
CA TYR A 176 21.95 -1.11 2.49
C TYR A 176 22.28 -1.92 1.25
N ASP A 177 22.06 -3.24 1.32
CA ASP A 177 22.28 -4.15 0.19
C ASP A 177 21.04 -4.22 -0.72
N LYS A 178 19.87 -3.90 -0.18
CA LYS A 178 18.58 -3.92 -0.88
C LYS A 178 17.72 -2.73 -0.45
N VAL A 179 17.08 -2.08 -1.40
CA VAL A 179 16.10 -1.00 -1.18
C VAL A 179 14.75 -1.42 -1.72
N ILE A 180 13.70 -1.31 -0.91
CA ILE A 180 12.32 -1.53 -1.34
C ILE A 180 11.62 -0.18 -1.40
N LEU A 181 11.24 0.25 -2.59
CA LEU A 181 10.37 1.40 -2.78
C LEU A 181 8.91 0.96 -2.70
N LEU A 182 8.16 1.65 -1.88
CA LEU A 182 6.71 1.58 -1.88
C LEU A 182 6.14 2.52 -2.96
N HIS A 183 4.95 3.07 -2.76
CA HIS A 183 4.38 4.03 -3.72
C HIS A 183 5.04 5.42 -3.59
N ASN A 184 6.36 5.47 -3.79
CA ASN A 184 7.15 6.71 -3.78
C ASN A 184 7.02 7.42 -5.14
N GLU A 185 5.83 7.93 -5.42
CA GLU A 185 5.46 8.60 -6.67
C GLU A 185 6.15 9.96 -6.82
N TYR A 186 6.27 10.69 -5.70
CA TYR A 186 6.86 12.03 -5.62
C TYR A 186 8.22 11.95 -4.94
N VAL A 187 9.28 12.32 -5.64
CA VAL A 187 10.65 12.30 -5.11
C VAL A 187 11.41 13.57 -5.52
N THR A 188 12.45 13.94 -4.77
CA THR A 188 13.36 15.00 -5.19
C THR A 188 14.36 14.50 -6.24
N ARG A 189 15.08 15.40 -6.92
CA ARG A 189 16.13 15.04 -7.86
C ARG A 189 17.22 14.19 -7.20
N GLU A 190 17.65 14.59 -6.02
CA GLU A 190 18.70 13.88 -5.28
C GLU A 190 18.27 12.49 -4.85
N MET A 191 16.99 12.31 -4.46
CA MET A 191 16.43 10.98 -4.16
C MET A 191 16.40 10.11 -5.40
N PHE A 192 15.93 10.66 -6.53
CA PHE A 192 15.89 9.95 -7.81
C PHE A 192 17.28 9.45 -8.19
N ASP A 193 18.29 10.32 -8.12
CA ASP A 193 19.67 9.98 -8.44
C ASP A 193 20.23 8.91 -7.48
N ALA A 194 19.97 9.01 -6.18
CA ALA A 194 20.42 8.03 -5.19
C ALA A 194 19.76 6.65 -5.42
N ILE A 195 18.45 6.61 -5.70
CA ILE A 195 17.70 5.39 -5.95
C ILE A 195 18.17 4.72 -7.24
N THR A 196 18.28 5.46 -8.34
CA THR A 196 18.67 4.91 -9.64
C THR A 196 20.12 4.46 -9.70
N ASN A 197 20.99 5.02 -8.85
CA ASN A 197 22.39 4.58 -8.71
C ASN A 197 22.56 3.39 -7.73
N HIS A 198 21.55 3.04 -6.94
CA HIS A 198 21.62 1.88 -6.06
C HIS A 198 21.52 0.57 -6.87
N PRO A 199 22.39 -0.45 -6.63
CA PRO A 199 22.49 -1.62 -7.49
C PRO A 199 21.36 -2.63 -7.32
N ASN A 200 20.56 -2.55 -6.27
CA ASN A 200 19.51 -3.52 -5.97
C ASN A 200 18.27 -2.84 -5.38
N VAL A 201 17.35 -2.41 -6.26
CA VAL A 201 16.09 -1.76 -5.88
C VAL A 201 14.91 -2.62 -6.30
N ILE A 202 13.97 -2.84 -5.38
CA ILE A 202 12.67 -3.41 -5.68
C ILE A 202 11.65 -2.27 -5.73
N TYR A 203 11.13 -2.01 -6.92
CA TYR A 203 10.05 -1.06 -7.16
C TYR A 203 8.73 -1.83 -6.99
N LEU A 204 8.19 -1.79 -5.78
CA LEU A 204 7.06 -2.63 -5.39
C LEU A 204 5.71 -2.10 -5.87
N TYR A 205 5.63 -0.83 -6.25
CA TYR A 205 4.41 -0.18 -6.73
C TYR A 205 4.64 0.50 -8.07
N PRO A 206 3.63 0.57 -8.95
CA PRO A 206 3.67 1.43 -10.12
C PRO A 206 3.68 2.92 -9.72
N ASN A 207 3.85 3.80 -10.68
CA ASN A 207 4.08 5.24 -10.48
C ASN A 207 5.36 5.56 -9.67
N ALA A 208 6.27 4.63 -9.54
CA ALA A 208 7.52 4.88 -8.84
C ALA A 208 8.26 6.07 -9.49
N MET A 209 8.58 7.07 -8.68
CA MET A 209 9.34 8.27 -9.09
C MET A 209 8.76 8.99 -10.32
N MET A 210 7.42 9.11 -10.37
CA MET A 210 6.73 9.70 -11.52
C MET A 210 6.89 11.22 -11.56
N ALA A 211 6.95 11.89 -10.41
CA ALA A 211 6.98 13.35 -10.35
C ALA A 211 8.10 13.88 -9.47
N GLU A 212 8.76 14.93 -9.99
CA GLU A 212 9.79 15.67 -9.28
C GLU A 212 9.16 16.72 -8.37
N VAL A 213 9.58 16.71 -7.10
CA VAL A 213 9.19 17.71 -6.11
C VAL A 213 10.41 18.40 -5.51
N GLU A 214 10.25 19.64 -5.08
CA GLU A 214 11.16 20.33 -4.19
C GLU A 214 10.74 20.13 -2.75
N PHE A 215 11.65 19.71 -1.88
CA PHE A 215 11.40 19.56 -0.44
C PHE A 215 11.96 20.74 0.33
N ASN A 216 11.10 21.50 1.00
CA ASN A 216 11.49 22.56 1.92
C ASN A 216 11.47 22.04 3.36
N GLN A 217 12.64 21.76 3.91
CA GLN A 217 12.78 21.18 5.26
C GLN A 217 12.30 22.14 6.35
N ASP A 218 12.54 23.45 6.22
CA ASP A 218 12.18 24.43 7.25
C ASP A 218 10.66 24.61 7.33
N ALA A 219 9.99 24.66 6.17
CA ALA A 219 8.54 24.75 6.10
C ALA A 219 7.83 23.40 6.25
N ASN A 220 8.56 22.30 6.14
CA ASN A 220 8.07 20.92 6.07
C ASN A 220 7.01 20.76 4.96
N THR A 221 7.36 21.18 3.73
CA THR A 221 6.48 21.16 2.56
C THR A 221 7.17 20.50 1.38
N ILE A 222 6.36 19.95 0.47
CA ILE A 222 6.78 19.61 -0.89
C ILE A 222 6.05 20.49 -1.89
N THR A 223 6.76 20.85 -2.97
CA THR A 223 6.19 21.60 -4.10
C THR A 223 6.41 20.81 -5.37
N LEU A 224 5.35 20.59 -6.16
CA LEU A 224 5.46 19.92 -7.46
C LEU A 224 6.26 20.78 -8.43
N ILE A 225 7.32 20.22 -9.00
CA ILE A 225 8.20 20.88 -9.97
C ILE A 225 7.92 20.39 -11.39
N ARG A 226 7.80 19.05 -11.58
CA ARG A 226 7.66 18.46 -12.90
C ARG A 226 7.08 17.04 -12.82
N GLY A 227 6.24 16.70 -13.77
CA GLY A 227 5.55 15.41 -13.85
C GLY A 227 4.05 15.56 -13.71
N HIS A 228 3.29 14.46 -13.91
CA HIS A 228 1.83 14.51 -13.86
C HIS A 228 1.21 15.57 -14.78
N TYR A 229 1.75 15.72 -15.99
CA TYR A 229 1.33 16.74 -16.97
C TYR A 229 1.56 18.20 -16.52
N TYR A 230 2.49 18.41 -15.56
CA TYR A 230 2.87 19.72 -15.07
C TYR A 230 4.39 19.96 -15.29
N PRO A 231 4.87 21.20 -15.62
CA PRO A 231 4.06 22.39 -15.93
C PRO A 231 3.43 22.37 -17.31
N GLU A 232 3.77 21.41 -18.15
CA GLU A 232 3.28 21.28 -19.52
C GLU A 232 2.62 19.92 -19.74
N SER A 233 1.52 19.87 -20.49
CA SER A 233 0.65 18.68 -20.64
C SER A 233 1.33 17.46 -21.27
N GLN A 234 2.46 17.60 -21.95
CA GLN A 234 3.23 16.48 -22.49
C GLN A 234 4.17 15.83 -21.47
N ILE A 235 4.41 16.46 -20.34
CA ILE A 235 5.33 15.95 -19.31
C ILE A 235 4.59 14.95 -18.44
N LYS A 236 4.75 13.66 -18.73
CA LYS A 236 4.18 12.58 -17.92
C LYS A 236 5.05 12.29 -16.72
N ASN A 237 6.25 11.78 -16.94
CA ASN A 237 7.25 11.52 -15.91
C ASN A 237 8.15 12.75 -15.70
N GLY A 238 8.38 13.14 -14.45
CA GLY A 238 9.17 14.32 -14.09
C GLY A 238 10.67 14.20 -14.41
N PHE A 239 11.16 12.98 -14.59
CA PHE A 239 12.57 12.66 -14.79
C PHE A 239 12.89 12.23 -16.23
N ASP A 240 11.88 12.12 -17.10
CA ASP A 240 11.97 11.49 -18.43
C ASP A 240 12.57 10.07 -18.34
N TRP A 241 12.21 9.34 -17.30
CA TRP A 241 12.78 8.04 -16.97
C TRP A 241 12.24 6.96 -17.89
N GLU A 242 13.12 6.20 -18.55
CA GLU A 242 12.76 5.18 -19.54
C GLU A 242 12.08 3.93 -18.93
N TYR A 243 12.26 3.73 -17.61
CA TYR A 243 11.70 2.60 -16.86
C TYR A 243 10.42 2.96 -16.10
N ASP A 244 9.75 4.05 -16.50
CA ASP A 244 8.46 4.43 -15.94
C ASP A 244 7.45 3.29 -16.06
N ASN A 245 7.00 2.77 -14.91
CA ASN A 245 6.06 1.66 -14.81
C ASN A 245 4.63 2.11 -14.51
N THR A 246 4.29 3.37 -14.72
CA THR A 246 2.97 3.93 -14.42
C THR A 246 1.88 3.24 -15.23
N HIS A 247 2.12 3.01 -16.50
CA HIS A 247 1.10 2.51 -17.41
C HIS A 247 1.58 1.23 -18.11
N PRO A 248 0.80 0.12 -18.10
CA PRO A 248 -0.63 -0.02 -17.74
C PRO A 248 -0.91 -0.44 -16.28
N TYR A 249 0.09 -0.52 -15.42
CA TYR A 249 0.06 -1.27 -14.16
C TYR A 249 -0.61 -0.53 -12.99
N GLU A 250 -0.73 0.77 -13.08
CA GLU A 250 -1.32 1.64 -12.04
C GLU A 250 -2.72 1.19 -11.59
N TYR A 251 -3.53 0.70 -12.53
CA TYR A 251 -4.91 0.30 -12.27
C TYR A 251 -5.11 -1.20 -12.10
N ASP A 252 -4.09 -2.02 -12.30
CA ASP A 252 -4.16 -3.46 -12.00
C ASP A 252 -4.01 -3.70 -10.50
N THR A 253 -5.13 -3.60 -9.79
CA THR A 253 -5.20 -3.83 -8.34
C THR A 253 -5.55 -5.28 -7.98
N ASP A 254 -5.94 -6.10 -8.93
CA ASP A 254 -6.25 -7.52 -8.73
C ASP A 254 -4.97 -8.37 -8.72
N CYS A 255 -3.94 -7.94 -9.46
CA CYS A 255 -2.63 -8.58 -9.55
C CYS A 255 -2.74 -10.10 -9.82
N ILE A 256 -3.56 -10.50 -10.80
CA ILE A 256 -3.79 -11.93 -11.08
C ILE A 256 -2.55 -12.56 -11.71
N GLU A 257 -1.93 -11.86 -12.64
CA GLU A 257 -0.72 -12.31 -13.36
C GLU A 257 0.47 -11.43 -12.96
N TRP A 258 0.73 -11.35 -11.64
CA TRP A 258 1.82 -10.54 -11.15
C TRP A 258 3.18 -11.16 -11.49
N GLU A 259 4.13 -10.28 -11.87
CA GLU A 259 5.52 -10.65 -12.09
C GLU A 259 6.45 -9.48 -11.76
N PHE A 260 7.67 -9.81 -11.36
CA PHE A 260 8.77 -8.85 -11.28
C PHE A 260 9.61 -8.94 -12.55
N TYR A 261 9.71 -7.84 -13.28
CA TYR A 261 10.57 -7.74 -14.45
C TYR A 261 11.87 -6.99 -14.13
N GLU A 262 12.95 -7.36 -14.82
CA GLU A 262 14.27 -6.79 -14.57
C GLU A 262 14.45 -5.43 -15.23
N ILE A 263 15.14 -4.54 -14.51
CA ILE A 263 15.68 -3.27 -14.99
C ILE A 263 17.14 -3.16 -14.55
N PRO A 264 17.96 -2.22 -15.09
CA PRO A 264 19.39 -2.19 -14.83
C PRO A 264 19.81 -2.16 -13.35
N ASN A 265 19.01 -1.53 -12.49
CA ASN A 265 19.33 -1.37 -11.08
C ASN A 265 18.41 -2.14 -10.13
N GLY A 266 17.61 -3.08 -10.64
CA GLY A 266 16.71 -3.85 -9.79
C GLY A 266 15.55 -4.51 -10.50
N ARG A 267 14.40 -4.55 -9.85
CA ARG A 267 13.19 -5.19 -10.37
C ARG A 267 11.95 -4.37 -10.10
N MET A 268 11.01 -4.41 -11.05
CA MET A 268 9.72 -3.71 -10.95
C MET A 268 8.56 -4.68 -10.99
N LEU A 269 7.56 -4.47 -10.14
CA LEU A 269 6.31 -5.20 -10.17
C LEU A 269 5.38 -4.64 -11.24
N ASN A 270 4.64 -5.51 -11.91
CA ASN A 270 3.71 -5.17 -13.00
C ASN A 270 2.25 -4.97 -12.55
N CYS A 271 1.99 -4.68 -11.27
CA CYS A 271 0.64 -4.41 -10.77
C CYS A 271 0.66 -3.59 -9.47
N TYR A 272 -0.53 -3.18 -8.96
CA TYR A 272 -0.67 -2.42 -7.71
C TYR A 272 -0.97 -3.35 -6.52
N PRO A 273 0.01 -3.71 -5.67
CA PRO A 273 -0.04 -4.90 -4.82
C PRO A 273 -0.74 -4.73 -3.47
N GLU A 274 -1.43 -3.60 -3.21
CA GLU A 274 -2.05 -3.29 -1.90
C GLU A 274 -2.97 -4.40 -1.36
N PHE A 275 -3.48 -5.25 -2.24
CA PHE A 275 -4.32 -6.37 -1.88
C PHE A 275 -3.60 -7.73 -2.01
N LEU A 276 -2.72 -7.84 -3.00
CA LEU A 276 -1.89 -9.03 -3.22
C LEU A 276 -1.05 -9.36 -1.99
N ILE A 277 -0.43 -8.35 -1.38
CA ILE A 277 0.45 -8.49 -0.21
C ILE A 277 -0.24 -9.06 1.04
N LEU A 278 -1.57 -8.99 1.10
CA LEU A 278 -2.37 -9.54 2.20
C LEU A 278 -2.71 -11.02 2.01
N LYS A 279 -2.61 -11.56 0.79
CA LYS A 279 -3.22 -12.85 0.44
C LYS A 279 -2.28 -13.87 -0.18
N ASP A 280 -1.20 -13.44 -0.84
CA ASP A 280 -0.38 -14.32 -1.67
C ASP A 280 0.95 -14.67 -0.97
N GLN A 281 1.08 -15.97 -0.62
CA GLN A 281 2.29 -16.51 0.01
C GLN A 281 3.51 -16.47 -0.92
N SER A 282 3.30 -16.73 -2.21
CA SER A 282 4.38 -16.76 -3.20
C SER A 282 4.95 -15.36 -3.42
N PHE A 283 4.08 -14.36 -3.39
CA PHE A 283 4.46 -12.97 -3.50
C PHE A 283 5.36 -12.52 -2.33
N LEU A 284 4.97 -12.86 -1.09
CA LEU A 284 5.78 -12.52 0.08
C LEU A 284 7.13 -13.24 0.10
N ARG A 285 7.18 -14.51 -0.34
CA ARG A 285 8.46 -15.21 -0.54
C ARG A 285 9.32 -14.52 -1.58
N MET A 286 8.73 -14.14 -2.72
CA MET A 286 9.46 -13.46 -3.80
C MET A 286 10.09 -12.15 -3.31
N ILE A 287 9.38 -11.33 -2.52
CA ILE A 287 9.94 -10.08 -1.96
C ILE A 287 11.15 -10.39 -1.07
N LYS A 288 11.11 -11.49 -0.29
CA LYS A 288 12.24 -11.89 0.54
C LYS A 288 13.43 -12.34 -0.30
N ASP A 289 13.18 -13.17 -1.33
CA ASP A 289 14.22 -13.85 -2.11
C ASP A 289 14.93 -12.90 -3.09
N LEU A 290 14.27 -11.84 -3.54
CA LEU A 290 14.85 -10.79 -4.39
C LEU A 290 15.86 -9.94 -3.63
#